data_e40001e311343ed2d46dc79c950adbdc
#
_entry.id   e40001e311343ed2d46dc79c950adbdc
#
_cell.length_a   1.000
_cell.length_b   1.000
_cell.length_c   1.000
_cell.angle_alpha   90.00
_cell.angle_beta   90.00
_cell.angle_gamma   90.00
#
_symmetry.space_group_name_H-M   'P 1'
#
loop_
_entity.id
_entity.type
_entity.pdbx_description
1 polymer ?
#
loop_
_entity_poly.entity_id
_entity_poly.type
_entity_poly.pdbx_seq_one_letter_code
_entity_poly.pdbx_strand_id
1 'polypeptide(L)'
;MKNILIVIITLFAFGSFSQEDKKVQFVGGARSIISNANFSSDQDDTVTSRKNSGGYALIDLGFKINPNASTEILGMVRIKNAFGGFWGSGVTFDVRQLHVKGVIKNALRYQIGNIDYKLTPYTFYNHNADLLVQSSSVLKIKEEVLNYESFYKNNTWRQQGAAIDFALQFPKVVDEIKVNAFITRLNPSDLGNILERFYGGGNVIFTQSKYLTLGFNHVSIFDLKNTALNENAYRNNVSSVSYKATLDLKKHIFGISGESGISSSALSLDTTGGLNDYFINVQANYQHKKSGLKAHVGYMDNGADFRSFGAQSKRVDFNQLNHFYERYTNDQIIRPLSNYDLYNDPTLYSNSITTGIMAYNPAVNNVLPYGIATFNRRGLFAGLKYTTKKESIKFESNYYRLGEVRGQGTTNLRNFNSVNANLEFNFSKFFNWKKEQKLTVGYAFQDTKRTSDLSYEQISLKSTTLNLGLEMELVDDLYLLANSYYFKSKGNESMPVRNAEGEIINYTAMNISGEELCLAGGLKYNFTPSIYLAAIYESNTNSFSSVSSYRYNQFYIYYIMKF
;
A
#
# COMPACT_ATOMS: atom_id res chain seq x y z
N MET A 1 -28.51 -8.95 -31.33
CA MET A 1 -27.09 -9.35 -31.13
C MET A 1 -26.17 -8.85 -32.25
N LYS A 2 -26.48 -9.07 -33.54
CA LYS A 2 -25.62 -8.59 -34.65
C LYS A 2 -25.35 -7.06 -34.63
N ASN A 3 -26.34 -6.26 -34.28
CA ASN A 3 -26.23 -4.80 -34.28
C ASN A 3 -25.43 -4.22 -33.08
N ILE A 4 -25.41 -4.91 -31.93
CA ILE A 4 -24.62 -4.51 -30.76
C ILE A 4 -23.14 -4.84 -30.99
N LEU A 5 -22.85 -5.96 -31.62
CA LEU A 5 -21.47 -6.33 -31.99
C LEU A 5 -20.88 -5.35 -33.01
N ILE A 6 -21.68 -4.88 -33.95
CA ILE A 6 -21.28 -3.86 -34.93
C ILE A 6 -20.99 -2.51 -34.26
N VAL A 7 -21.78 -2.09 -33.27
CA VAL A 7 -21.56 -0.86 -32.53
C VAL A 7 -20.27 -0.95 -31.71
N ILE A 8 -19.98 -2.10 -31.09
CA ILE A 8 -18.73 -2.33 -30.34
C ILE A 8 -17.53 -2.32 -31.29
N ILE A 9 -17.62 -3.02 -32.44
CA ILE A 9 -16.53 -3.06 -33.44
C ILE A 9 -16.33 -1.68 -34.07
N THR A 10 -17.39 -0.91 -34.31
CA THR A 10 -17.28 0.46 -34.85
C THR A 10 -16.63 1.42 -33.85
N LEU A 11 -16.93 1.27 -32.56
CA LEU A 11 -16.27 2.05 -31.50
C LEU A 11 -14.76 1.72 -31.40
N PHE A 12 -14.36 0.46 -31.66
CA PHE A 12 -12.94 0.09 -31.71
C PHE A 12 -12.22 0.57 -32.97
N ALA A 13 -12.90 0.66 -34.10
CA ALA A 13 -12.32 1.14 -35.37
C ALA A 13 -11.97 2.64 -35.35
N PHE A 14 -12.67 3.44 -34.55
CA PHE A 14 -12.36 4.86 -34.40
C PHE A 14 -11.10 5.17 -33.55
N GLY A 15 -10.57 4.18 -32.85
CA GLY A 15 -9.35 4.32 -32.03
C GLY A 15 -8.02 4.35 -32.78
N SER A 16 -8.01 4.12 -34.10
CA SER A 16 -6.78 3.91 -34.88
C SER A 16 -6.30 5.15 -35.68
N PHE A 17 -6.92 6.30 -35.54
CA PHE A 17 -6.53 7.51 -36.27
C PHE A 17 -5.75 8.49 -35.39
N SER A 18 -4.48 8.64 -35.74
CA SER A 18 -3.56 9.78 -35.53
C SER A 18 -3.63 10.58 -34.21
N GLN A 19 -2.47 10.63 -33.55
CA GLN A 19 -2.14 11.45 -32.38
C GLN A 19 -2.03 12.95 -32.70
N GLU A 20 -3.04 13.60 -33.18
CA GLU A 20 -3.14 15.06 -33.14
C GLU A 20 -4.29 15.45 -32.19
N ASP A 21 -3.99 16.32 -31.22
CA ASP A 21 -4.84 17.02 -30.23
C ASP A 21 -6.35 16.64 -30.20
N LYS A 22 -6.63 15.37 -29.92
CA LYS A 22 -8.01 14.92 -29.80
C LYS A 22 -8.62 15.52 -28.53
N LYS A 23 -9.62 16.39 -28.69
CA LYS A 23 -10.38 16.97 -27.57
C LYS A 23 -11.02 15.91 -26.68
N VAL A 24 -11.23 14.69 -27.18
CA VAL A 24 -11.80 13.55 -26.44
C VAL A 24 -10.95 12.31 -26.70
N GLN A 25 -10.54 11.64 -25.61
CA GLN A 25 -9.80 10.40 -25.65
C GLN A 25 -10.52 9.35 -24.79
N PHE A 26 -10.55 8.12 -25.26
CA PHE A 26 -10.99 6.96 -24.48
C PHE A 26 -9.79 6.43 -23.69
N VAL A 27 -9.99 6.18 -22.42
CA VAL A 27 -8.98 5.59 -21.52
C VAL A 27 -9.64 4.57 -20.62
N GLY A 28 -8.88 3.56 -20.20
CA GLY A 28 -9.45 2.59 -19.29
C GLY A 28 -8.80 1.21 -19.38
N GLY A 29 -9.60 0.19 -19.19
CA GLY A 29 -9.15 -1.18 -19.30
C GLY A 29 -10.28 -2.17 -19.19
N ALA A 30 -10.01 -3.39 -19.63
CA ALA A 30 -10.90 -4.52 -19.46
C ALA A 30 -10.16 -5.64 -18.73
N ARG A 31 -10.90 -6.37 -17.91
CA ARG A 31 -10.37 -7.52 -17.19
C ARG A 31 -11.41 -8.61 -17.11
N SER A 32 -10.98 -9.85 -17.35
CA SER A 32 -11.76 -11.03 -17.06
C SER A 32 -10.91 -11.95 -16.18
N ILE A 33 -11.50 -12.43 -15.10
CA ILE A 33 -10.89 -13.41 -14.21
C ILE A 33 -11.85 -14.59 -14.09
N ILE A 34 -11.35 -15.79 -14.40
CA ILE A 34 -12.04 -17.05 -14.15
C ILE A 34 -11.23 -17.78 -13.09
N SER A 35 -11.88 -18.28 -12.07
CA SER A 35 -11.22 -19.02 -11.00
C SER A 35 -11.95 -20.32 -10.70
N ASN A 36 -11.17 -21.33 -10.35
CA ASN A 36 -11.66 -22.56 -9.75
C ASN A 36 -10.82 -22.84 -8.51
N ALA A 37 -11.47 -23.03 -7.39
CA ALA A 37 -10.83 -23.25 -6.11
C ALA A 37 -11.28 -24.57 -5.49
N ASN A 38 -10.36 -25.24 -4.80
CA ASN A 38 -10.62 -26.42 -4.02
C ASN A 38 -10.02 -26.24 -2.62
N PHE A 39 -10.87 -26.32 -1.61
CA PHE A 39 -10.51 -26.27 -0.21
C PHE A 39 -10.55 -27.68 0.39
N SER A 40 -9.53 -28.04 1.17
CA SER A 40 -9.50 -29.27 1.96
C SER A 40 -8.86 -28.99 3.32
N SER A 41 -9.37 -29.62 4.36
CA SER A 41 -8.82 -29.57 5.73
C SER A 41 -8.36 -30.96 6.13
N ASP A 42 -7.31 -31.02 6.94
CA ASP A 42 -6.76 -32.29 7.47
C ASP A 42 -7.51 -32.75 8.75
N GLN A 43 -8.52 -31.98 9.21
CA GLN A 43 -9.35 -32.39 10.35
C GLN A 43 -10.46 -33.34 9.95
N ASP A 44 -10.72 -34.30 10.86
CA ASP A 44 -11.77 -35.26 10.78
C ASP A 44 -13.15 -34.66 10.44
N ASP A 45 -13.76 -35.25 9.44
CA ASP A 45 -15.18 -35.43 9.11
C ASP A 45 -16.19 -34.24 9.20
N THR A 46 -15.86 -33.14 9.83
CA THR A 46 -16.82 -32.01 9.92
C THR A 46 -16.67 -30.99 8.79
N VAL A 47 -15.50 -30.91 8.15
CA VAL A 47 -15.24 -29.99 7.03
C VAL A 47 -14.93 -30.80 5.77
N THR A 48 -15.97 -31.06 4.99
CA THR A 48 -15.81 -31.71 3.70
C THR A 48 -15.03 -30.82 2.71
N SER A 49 -14.18 -31.48 1.91
CA SER A 49 -13.54 -30.83 0.76
C SER A 49 -14.57 -30.12 -0.10
N ARG A 50 -14.33 -28.85 -0.41
CA ARG A 50 -15.28 -28.00 -1.16
C ARG A 50 -14.62 -27.42 -2.41
N LYS A 51 -15.40 -27.41 -3.48
CA LYS A 51 -15.00 -26.81 -4.74
C LYS A 51 -15.86 -25.58 -5.01
N ASN A 52 -15.23 -24.51 -5.44
CA ASN A 52 -15.91 -23.29 -5.84
C ASN A 52 -15.36 -22.81 -7.18
N SER A 53 -16.24 -22.44 -8.08
CA SER A 53 -15.89 -21.79 -9.34
C SER A 53 -16.51 -20.43 -9.38
N GLY A 54 -15.74 -19.45 -9.78
CA GLY A 54 -16.20 -18.06 -9.82
C GLY A 54 -15.46 -17.26 -10.87
N GLY A 55 -15.77 -16.00 -10.91
CA GLY A 55 -15.11 -15.07 -11.79
C GLY A 55 -16.00 -13.90 -12.17
N TYR A 56 -15.44 -13.03 -12.95
CA TYR A 56 -16.15 -11.88 -13.50
C TYR A 56 -15.47 -11.35 -14.75
N ALA A 57 -16.22 -10.60 -15.52
CA ALA A 57 -15.72 -9.70 -16.54
C ALA A 57 -16.03 -8.26 -16.14
N LEU A 58 -15.11 -7.33 -16.37
CA LEU A 58 -15.34 -5.92 -16.18
C LEU A 58 -14.69 -5.07 -17.27
N ILE A 59 -15.28 -3.92 -17.50
CA ILE A 59 -14.73 -2.86 -18.34
C ILE A 59 -14.80 -1.56 -17.54
N ASP A 60 -13.67 -0.88 -17.41
CA ASP A 60 -13.59 0.50 -16.95
C ASP A 60 -13.44 1.37 -18.19
N LEU A 61 -14.49 2.14 -18.51
CA LEU A 61 -14.54 3.00 -19.67
C LEU A 61 -14.48 4.47 -19.23
N GLY A 62 -13.39 5.14 -19.56
CA GLY A 62 -13.15 6.53 -19.24
C GLY A 62 -13.20 7.44 -20.46
N PHE A 63 -13.76 8.63 -20.25
CA PHE A 63 -13.77 9.72 -21.20
C PHE A 63 -12.89 10.84 -20.65
N LYS A 64 -11.75 11.04 -21.29
CA LYS A 64 -10.85 12.15 -21.03
C LYS A 64 -11.14 13.24 -22.02
N ILE A 65 -11.63 14.37 -21.53
CA ILE A 65 -12.04 15.52 -22.34
C ILE A 65 -11.08 16.68 -22.04
N ASN A 66 -10.48 17.24 -23.06
CA ASN A 66 -9.65 18.44 -22.98
C ASN A 66 -10.41 19.62 -23.65
N PRO A 67 -11.26 20.37 -22.90
CA PRO A 67 -12.02 21.49 -23.47
C PRO A 67 -11.11 22.57 -24.04
N ASN A 68 -9.94 22.73 -23.45
CA ASN A 68 -8.86 23.61 -23.88
C ASN A 68 -7.50 23.00 -23.49
N ALA A 69 -6.40 23.63 -23.91
CA ALA A 69 -5.04 23.15 -23.67
C ALA A 69 -4.65 23.08 -22.17
N SER A 70 -5.37 23.77 -21.30
CA SER A 70 -5.05 23.88 -19.87
C SER A 70 -6.01 23.15 -18.94
N THR A 71 -7.05 22.49 -19.46
CA THR A 71 -8.07 21.82 -18.64
C THR A 71 -8.32 20.40 -19.13
N GLU A 72 -8.34 19.46 -18.22
CA GLU A 72 -8.69 18.06 -18.42
C GLU A 72 -9.86 17.67 -17.52
N ILE A 73 -10.86 17.03 -18.09
CA ILE A 73 -11.99 16.41 -17.38
C ILE A 73 -11.88 14.91 -17.62
N LEU A 74 -11.91 14.11 -16.56
CA LEU A 74 -11.97 12.66 -16.65
C LEU A 74 -13.20 12.15 -15.92
N GLY A 75 -14.05 11.42 -16.65
CA GLY A 75 -15.10 10.58 -16.08
C GLY A 75 -14.86 9.13 -16.48
N MET A 76 -14.91 8.19 -15.52
CA MET A 76 -14.74 6.76 -15.76
C MET A 76 -15.87 5.99 -15.10
N VAL A 77 -16.51 5.12 -15.87
CA VAL A 77 -17.60 4.24 -15.44
C VAL A 77 -17.11 2.80 -15.49
N ARG A 78 -17.43 2.03 -14.48
CA ARG A 78 -17.23 0.58 -14.43
C ARG A 78 -18.50 -0.15 -14.78
N ILE A 79 -18.38 -1.12 -15.67
CA ILE A 79 -19.37 -2.15 -15.92
C ILE A 79 -18.75 -3.47 -15.50
N LYS A 80 -19.36 -4.16 -14.54
CA LYS A 80 -18.87 -5.45 -14.05
C LYS A 80 -20.00 -6.46 -14.10
N ASN A 81 -19.70 -7.66 -14.59
CA ASN A 81 -20.61 -8.81 -14.61
C ASN A 81 -19.94 -10.00 -13.92
N ALA A 82 -20.52 -10.52 -12.84
CA ALA A 82 -20.07 -11.74 -12.19
C ALA A 82 -20.51 -12.96 -13.03
N PHE A 83 -19.65 -13.98 -13.15
CA PHE A 83 -20.02 -15.22 -13.78
C PHE A 83 -20.96 -16.05 -12.90
N GLY A 84 -21.94 -16.72 -13.51
CA GLY A 84 -22.93 -17.56 -12.82
C GLY A 84 -24.33 -16.94 -12.72
N GLY A 85 -24.50 -15.70 -13.18
CA GLY A 85 -25.82 -15.07 -13.33
C GLY A 85 -26.36 -15.19 -14.75
N PHE A 86 -27.69 -15.09 -14.89
CA PHE A 86 -28.33 -14.88 -16.17
C PHE A 86 -27.89 -13.54 -16.76
N TRP A 87 -27.84 -13.40 -18.10
CA TRP A 87 -27.53 -12.12 -18.74
C TRP A 87 -28.42 -11.01 -18.18
N GLY A 88 -27.81 -9.97 -17.62
CA GLY A 88 -28.51 -8.88 -16.93
C GLY A 88 -28.66 -9.03 -15.42
N SER A 89 -28.51 -10.24 -14.84
CA SER A 89 -28.41 -10.42 -13.40
C SER A 89 -26.94 -10.34 -12.96
N GLY A 90 -26.66 -9.63 -11.89
CA GLY A 90 -25.29 -9.47 -11.38
C GLY A 90 -24.43 -8.44 -12.14
N VAL A 91 -25.01 -7.67 -13.07
CA VAL A 91 -24.33 -6.54 -13.70
C VAL A 91 -24.38 -5.34 -12.78
N THR A 92 -23.23 -4.77 -12.45
CA THR A 92 -23.12 -3.53 -11.69
C THR A 92 -22.56 -2.40 -12.53
N PHE A 93 -23.02 -1.18 -12.25
CA PHE A 93 -22.55 0.07 -12.85
C PHE A 93 -22.09 1.00 -11.75
N ASP A 94 -20.82 1.38 -11.78
CA ASP A 94 -20.22 2.25 -10.76
C ASP A 94 -19.46 3.40 -11.41
N VAL A 95 -19.51 4.59 -10.81
CA VAL A 95 -18.60 5.68 -11.16
C VAL A 95 -17.25 5.41 -10.51
N ARG A 96 -16.29 4.99 -11.31
CA ARG A 96 -14.96 4.62 -10.85
C ARG A 96 -14.11 5.83 -10.52
N GLN A 97 -14.23 6.89 -11.34
CA GLN A 97 -13.42 8.10 -11.19
C GLN A 97 -14.11 9.29 -11.83
N LEU A 98 -14.04 10.44 -11.15
CA LEU A 98 -14.51 11.72 -11.69
C LEU A 98 -13.62 12.84 -11.16
N HIS A 99 -12.99 13.59 -12.06
CA HIS A 99 -12.26 14.80 -11.69
C HIS A 99 -12.14 15.82 -12.82
N VAL A 100 -11.92 17.04 -12.41
CA VAL A 100 -11.49 18.15 -13.26
C VAL A 100 -10.13 18.61 -12.76
N LYS A 101 -9.15 18.72 -13.64
CA LYS A 101 -7.85 19.31 -13.33
C LYS A 101 -7.42 20.27 -14.41
N GLY A 102 -6.62 21.24 -14.04
CA GLY A 102 -6.12 22.20 -15.00
C GLY A 102 -5.04 23.12 -14.46
N VAL A 103 -4.65 24.06 -15.31
CA VAL A 103 -3.63 25.07 -15.02
C VAL A 103 -4.18 26.45 -15.31
N ILE A 104 -4.11 27.34 -14.33
CA ILE A 104 -4.53 28.75 -14.44
C ILE A 104 -3.29 29.60 -14.72
N LYS A 105 -3.29 30.37 -15.80
CA LYS A 105 -2.21 31.29 -16.19
C LYS A 105 -0.81 30.64 -16.22
N ASN A 106 -0.75 29.35 -16.58
CA ASN A 106 0.48 28.53 -16.61
C ASN A 106 1.24 28.46 -15.27
N ALA A 107 0.61 28.79 -14.15
CA ALA A 107 1.26 28.87 -12.84
C ALA A 107 0.57 28.00 -11.78
N LEU A 108 -0.73 28.15 -11.60
CA LEU A 108 -1.50 27.45 -10.58
C LEU A 108 -2.16 26.19 -11.16
N ARG A 109 -1.74 25.02 -10.72
CA ARG A 109 -2.43 23.76 -11.03
C ARG A 109 -3.52 23.52 -9.99
N TYR A 110 -4.65 22.98 -10.44
CA TYR A 110 -5.77 22.62 -9.58
C TYR A 110 -6.34 21.27 -9.99
N GLN A 111 -6.93 20.57 -9.02
CA GLN A 111 -7.70 19.35 -9.24
C GLN A 111 -8.88 19.33 -8.27
N ILE A 112 -10.07 18.97 -8.76
CA ILE A 112 -11.33 18.91 -8.02
C ILE A 112 -12.01 17.57 -8.34
N GLY A 113 -12.62 16.93 -7.35
CA GLY A 113 -13.22 15.61 -7.44
C GLY A 113 -12.30 14.55 -6.85
N ASN A 114 -12.05 13.46 -7.57
CA ASN A 114 -11.06 12.49 -7.11
C ASN A 114 -9.65 13.05 -7.23
N ILE A 115 -8.91 13.07 -6.14
CA ILE A 115 -7.50 13.46 -6.08
C ILE A 115 -6.66 12.28 -5.62
N ASP A 116 -5.51 12.05 -6.25
CA ASP A 116 -4.46 11.13 -5.80
C ASP A 116 -3.34 11.97 -5.20
N TYR A 117 -3.23 11.97 -3.87
CA TYR A 117 -2.36 12.91 -3.19
C TYR A 117 -1.47 12.23 -2.15
N LYS A 118 -0.31 12.80 -1.93
CA LYS A 118 0.61 12.46 -0.83
C LYS A 118 1.49 13.64 -0.50
N LEU A 119 1.98 13.68 0.73
CA LEU A 119 3.02 14.62 1.18
C LEU A 119 4.26 13.83 1.61
N THR A 120 4.51 13.77 2.91
CA THR A 120 5.65 13.06 3.47
C THR A 120 5.25 11.74 4.12
N PRO A 121 6.18 10.80 4.31
CA PRO A 121 5.92 9.54 5.00
C PRO A 121 5.39 9.69 6.44
N TYR A 122 5.53 10.85 7.07
CA TYR A 122 5.03 11.13 8.43
C TYR A 122 3.73 11.91 8.47
N THR A 123 3.25 12.46 7.34
CA THR A 123 2.05 13.30 7.30
C THR A 123 0.92 12.69 6.50
N PHE A 124 1.06 12.59 5.18
CA PHE A 124 0.04 12.07 4.29
C PHE A 124 0.65 11.08 3.30
N TYR A 125 0.57 9.78 3.62
CA TYR A 125 1.27 8.75 2.86
C TYR A 125 0.64 7.37 3.04
N ASN A 126 0.41 6.68 1.94
CA ASN A 126 -0.16 5.33 1.93
C ASN A 126 0.98 4.30 1.95
N HIS A 127 1.33 3.80 3.13
CA HIS A 127 2.38 2.81 3.30
C HIS A 127 1.93 1.42 2.86
N ASN A 128 2.78 0.70 2.14
CA ASN A 128 2.60 -0.73 1.83
C ASN A 128 3.39 -1.58 2.85
N ALA A 129 3.04 -1.46 4.13
CA ALA A 129 3.86 -1.97 5.22
C ALA A 129 3.78 -3.50 5.42
N ASP A 130 2.74 -4.15 4.93
CA ASP A 130 2.53 -5.59 5.14
C ASP A 130 3.15 -6.47 4.04
N LEU A 131 3.55 -5.90 2.90
CA LEU A 131 4.26 -6.59 1.84
C LEU A 131 5.77 -6.37 2.00
N LEU A 132 6.41 -7.18 2.85
CA LEU A 132 7.81 -7.03 3.26
C LEU A 132 8.81 -7.47 2.19
N VAL A 133 8.40 -8.36 1.29
CA VAL A 133 9.24 -8.90 0.22
C VAL A 133 8.68 -8.52 -1.15
N GLN A 134 9.55 -8.42 -2.14
CA GLN A 134 9.15 -8.13 -3.50
C GLN A 134 8.34 -9.30 -4.08
N SER A 135 7.23 -8.98 -4.75
CA SER A 135 6.41 -9.97 -5.44
C SER A 135 7.12 -10.55 -6.66
N SER A 136 7.02 -11.86 -6.84
CA SER A 136 7.40 -12.55 -8.07
C SER A 136 6.45 -12.18 -9.21
N SER A 137 6.79 -12.54 -10.43
CA SER A 137 5.95 -12.27 -11.61
C SER A 137 4.55 -12.91 -11.52
N VAL A 138 4.40 -14.05 -10.84
CA VAL A 138 3.10 -14.67 -10.55
C VAL A 138 2.29 -13.80 -9.60
N LEU A 139 2.84 -13.48 -8.43
CA LEU A 139 2.16 -12.68 -7.40
C LEU A 139 1.92 -11.24 -7.87
N LYS A 140 2.79 -10.72 -8.73
CA LYS A 140 2.67 -9.37 -9.28
C LYS A 140 1.40 -9.16 -10.10
N ILE A 141 0.90 -10.18 -10.80
CA ILE A 141 -0.38 -10.11 -11.51
C ILE A 141 -1.52 -9.80 -10.53
N LYS A 142 -1.55 -10.49 -9.39
CA LYS A 142 -2.54 -10.26 -8.34
C LYS A 142 -2.35 -8.90 -7.65
N GLU A 143 -1.10 -8.56 -7.35
CA GLU A 143 -0.77 -7.26 -6.77
C GLU A 143 -1.20 -6.10 -7.68
N GLU A 144 -1.03 -6.21 -8.99
CA GLU A 144 -1.50 -5.21 -9.96
C GLU A 144 -3.03 -5.08 -9.94
N VAL A 145 -3.75 -6.21 -9.86
CA VAL A 145 -5.22 -6.20 -9.70
C VAL A 145 -5.63 -5.50 -8.41
N LEU A 146 -5.02 -5.85 -7.27
CA LEU A 146 -5.31 -5.24 -5.97
C LEU A 146 -4.95 -3.75 -5.94
N ASN A 147 -3.80 -3.37 -6.47
CA ASN A 147 -3.38 -1.97 -6.58
C ASN A 147 -4.36 -1.15 -7.42
N TYR A 148 -4.85 -1.72 -8.51
CA TYR A 148 -5.85 -1.08 -9.35
C TYR A 148 -7.20 -0.94 -8.64
N GLU A 149 -7.68 -1.99 -7.96
CA GLU A 149 -8.94 -1.97 -7.22
C GLU A 149 -8.90 -0.99 -6.04
N SER A 150 -7.81 -0.95 -5.31
CA SER A 150 -7.62 -0.07 -4.15
C SER A 150 -7.08 1.32 -4.48
N PHE A 151 -6.97 1.69 -5.77
CA PHE A 151 -6.38 2.96 -6.23
C PHE A 151 -4.97 3.23 -5.70
N TYR A 152 -4.23 2.17 -5.35
CA TYR A 152 -2.87 2.33 -4.84
C TYR A 152 -1.90 2.67 -5.96
N LYS A 153 -1.34 3.87 -5.92
CA LYS A 153 -0.36 4.34 -6.90
C LYS A 153 0.69 5.21 -6.21
N ASN A 154 1.95 4.78 -6.26
CA ASN A 154 3.07 5.59 -5.75
C ASN A 154 2.85 6.11 -4.30
N ASN A 155 2.24 5.30 -3.43
CA ASN A 155 1.95 5.66 -2.05
C ASN A 155 1.02 6.88 -1.88
N THR A 156 0.20 7.19 -2.89
CA THR A 156 -0.86 8.19 -2.77
C THR A 156 -2.09 7.61 -2.11
N TRP A 157 -2.86 8.48 -1.47
CA TRP A 157 -4.24 8.21 -1.11
C TRP A 157 -5.17 8.77 -2.19
N ARG A 158 -6.17 7.96 -2.60
CA ARG A 158 -7.31 8.44 -3.39
C ARG A 158 -8.35 9.00 -2.44
N GLN A 159 -8.68 10.29 -2.60
CA GLN A 159 -9.69 10.98 -1.81
C GLN A 159 -10.62 11.80 -2.71
N GLN A 160 -11.76 12.23 -2.17
CA GLN A 160 -12.66 13.19 -2.83
C GLN A 160 -12.47 14.57 -2.20
N GLY A 161 -12.15 15.57 -3.02
CA GLY A 161 -11.88 16.91 -2.55
C GLY A 161 -11.27 17.81 -3.60
N ALA A 162 -10.40 18.71 -3.16
CA ALA A 162 -9.67 19.63 -4.02
C ALA A 162 -8.20 19.67 -3.65
N ALA A 163 -7.36 19.90 -4.65
CA ALA A 163 -5.93 20.12 -4.47
C ALA A 163 -5.46 21.25 -5.39
N ILE A 164 -4.48 22.02 -4.92
CA ILE A 164 -3.80 23.05 -5.68
C ILE A 164 -2.30 22.93 -5.48
N ASP A 165 -1.53 23.27 -6.49
CA ASP A 165 -0.10 23.46 -6.37
C ASP A 165 0.41 24.55 -7.32
N PHE A 166 1.46 25.25 -6.90
CA PHE A 166 2.18 26.19 -7.72
C PHE A 166 3.67 26.26 -7.30
N ALA A 167 4.49 26.74 -8.21
CA ALA A 167 5.90 26.96 -7.96
C ALA A 167 6.32 28.35 -8.44
N LEU A 168 7.13 29.02 -7.61
CA LEU A 168 7.75 30.31 -7.92
C LEU A 168 9.25 30.07 -8.09
N GLN A 169 9.81 30.51 -9.19
CA GLN A 169 11.24 30.43 -9.48
C GLN A 169 11.92 31.77 -9.26
N PHE A 170 13.10 31.76 -8.67
CA PHE A 170 13.86 32.96 -8.33
C PHE A 170 15.31 32.82 -8.81
N PRO A 171 15.89 33.84 -9.46
CA PRO A 171 17.18 33.70 -10.12
C PRO A 171 18.41 33.81 -9.23
N LYS A 172 18.31 34.12 -7.91
CA LYS A 172 19.50 34.50 -7.15
C LYS A 172 19.75 33.78 -5.83
N VAL A 173 18.77 33.62 -4.94
CA VAL A 173 19.00 33.13 -3.57
C VAL A 173 18.32 31.78 -3.32
N VAL A 174 17.15 31.62 -3.85
CA VAL A 174 16.33 30.41 -3.77
C VAL A 174 15.95 30.03 -5.20
N ASP A 175 16.27 28.83 -5.63
CA ASP A 175 15.94 28.37 -6.99
C ASP A 175 14.43 28.26 -7.17
N GLU A 176 13.73 27.69 -6.19
CA GLU A 176 12.29 27.43 -6.27
C GLU A 176 11.61 27.44 -4.88
N ILE A 177 10.44 28.05 -4.83
CA ILE A 177 9.47 27.86 -3.72
C ILE A 177 8.25 27.16 -4.31
N LYS A 178 7.98 25.95 -3.86
CA LYS A 178 6.82 25.17 -4.26
C LYS A 178 5.81 25.10 -3.12
N VAL A 179 4.54 25.37 -3.42
CA VAL A 179 3.43 25.28 -2.49
C VAL A 179 2.44 24.22 -2.99
N ASN A 180 2.07 23.30 -2.12
CA ASN A 180 1.03 22.31 -2.37
C ASN A 180 0.00 22.39 -1.25
N ALA A 181 -1.29 22.32 -1.57
CA ALA A 181 -2.36 22.27 -0.60
C ALA A 181 -3.49 21.37 -1.09
N PHE A 182 -4.20 20.77 -0.15
CA PHE A 182 -5.35 19.92 -0.42
C PHE A 182 -6.38 20.03 0.72
N ILE A 183 -7.62 19.71 0.37
CA ILE A 183 -8.70 19.49 1.33
C ILE A 183 -9.60 18.37 0.81
N THR A 184 -9.97 17.46 1.68
CA THR A 184 -10.82 16.31 1.36
C THR A 184 -11.86 16.09 2.45
N ARG A 185 -13.00 15.56 2.08
CA ARG A 185 -14.06 15.17 3.01
C ARG A 185 -13.91 13.67 3.33
N LEU A 186 -13.65 13.34 4.57
CA LEU A 186 -13.51 11.95 5.02
C LEU A 186 -14.88 11.31 5.28
N ASN A 187 -15.71 11.98 6.08
CA ASN A 187 -17.04 11.49 6.43
C ASN A 187 -18.09 12.60 6.26
N PRO A 188 -19.23 12.32 5.65
CA PRO A 188 -20.40 13.19 5.75
C PRO A 188 -21.00 13.13 7.16
N SER A 189 -21.69 14.19 7.57
CA SER A 189 -22.51 14.16 8.77
C SER A 189 -23.73 13.24 8.56
N ASP A 190 -24.15 12.54 9.62
CA ASP A 190 -25.43 11.83 9.69
C ASP A 190 -26.52 12.66 10.40
N LEU A 191 -26.21 13.94 10.70
CA LEU A 191 -27.02 14.90 11.48
C LEU A 191 -27.28 14.46 12.95
N GLY A 192 -26.93 13.24 13.32
CA GLY A 192 -27.07 12.69 14.66
C GLY A 192 -25.76 12.66 15.44
N ASN A 193 -25.03 11.58 15.28
CA ASN A 193 -23.84 11.32 16.07
C ASN A 193 -22.52 11.59 15.33
N ILE A 194 -22.53 11.56 13.99
CA ILE A 194 -21.33 11.71 13.17
C ILE A 194 -21.22 13.14 12.67
N LEU A 195 -20.23 13.85 13.15
CA LEU A 195 -19.85 15.17 12.66
C LEU A 195 -19.24 15.08 11.26
N GLU A 196 -19.43 16.12 10.47
CA GLU A 196 -18.76 16.23 9.17
C GLU A 196 -17.26 16.37 9.36
N ARG A 197 -16.47 15.46 8.77
CA ARG A 197 -15.03 15.35 8.96
C ARG A 197 -14.25 15.65 7.71
N PHE A 198 -13.27 16.53 7.85
CA PHE A 198 -12.35 16.92 6.79
C PHE A 198 -10.93 16.50 7.12
N TYR A 199 -10.14 16.32 6.05
CA TYR A 199 -8.71 16.20 6.10
C TYR A 199 -8.10 17.17 5.11
N GLY A 200 -7.27 18.06 5.59
CA GLY A 200 -6.64 19.06 4.76
C GLY A 200 -5.22 19.39 5.21
N GLY A 201 -4.51 20.07 4.35
CA GLY A 201 -3.15 20.49 4.65
C GLY A 201 -2.34 20.78 3.40
N GLY A 202 -1.03 20.77 3.56
CA GLY A 202 -0.12 21.05 2.46
C GLY A 202 1.33 21.15 2.90
N ASN A 203 2.16 21.61 2.00
CA ASN A 203 3.54 21.93 2.29
C ASN A 203 4.05 23.12 1.49
N VAL A 204 5.09 23.75 2.03
CA VAL A 204 5.90 24.74 1.35
C VAL A 204 7.32 24.21 1.29
N ILE A 205 7.85 24.04 0.08
CA ILE A 205 9.19 23.49 -0.16
C ILE A 205 10.06 24.60 -0.73
N PHE A 206 11.17 24.86 -0.05
CA PHE A 206 12.21 25.80 -0.44
C PHE A 206 13.39 25.02 -1.00
N THR A 207 13.66 25.16 -2.28
CA THR A 207 14.86 24.63 -2.92
C THR A 207 15.83 25.77 -3.10
N GLN A 208 16.82 25.86 -2.21
CA GLN A 208 17.87 26.89 -2.29
C GLN A 208 18.77 26.66 -3.49
N SER A 209 19.09 25.37 -3.74
CA SER A 209 19.92 24.93 -4.88
C SER A 209 19.82 23.40 -4.96
N LYS A 210 20.60 22.79 -5.85
CA LYS A 210 20.78 21.32 -5.84
C LYS A 210 21.38 20.76 -4.54
N TYR A 211 21.88 21.63 -3.66
CA TYR A 211 22.55 21.23 -2.41
C TYR A 211 21.64 21.23 -1.20
N LEU A 212 20.63 22.11 -1.14
CA LEU A 212 19.77 22.26 0.04
C LEU A 212 18.32 22.42 -0.35
N THR A 213 17.47 21.57 0.25
CA THR A 213 16.00 21.66 0.19
C THR A 213 15.45 21.59 1.61
N LEU A 214 14.54 22.50 1.94
CA LEU A 214 13.79 22.54 3.18
C LEU A 214 12.29 22.49 2.87
N GLY A 215 11.52 21.74 3.65
CA GLY A 215 10.07 21.64 3.50
C GLY A 215 9.37 21.84 4.84
N PHE A 216 8.33 22.65 4.87
CA PHE A 216 7.41 22.78 6.00
C PHE A 216 6.12 22.09 5.63
N ASN A 217 5.68 21.13 6.42
CA ASN A 217 4.50 20.32 6.15
C ASN A 217 3.51 20.50 7.29
N HIS A 218 2.23 20.59 6.95
CA HIS A 218 1.15 20.62 7.92
C HIS A 218 -0.06 19.85 7.37
N VAL A 219 -0.64 18.99 8.20
CA VAL A 219 -1.91 18.30 7.91
C VAL A 219 -2.80 18.35 9.15
N SER A 220 -4.11 18.42 8.92
CA SER A 220 -5.11 18.45 9.98
C SER A 220 -6.31 17.60 9.58
N ILE A 221 -6.71 16.68 10.47
CA ILE A 221 -8.05 16.08 10.46
C ILE A 221 -8.86 16.88 11.46
N PHE A 222 -10.06 17.29 11.07
CA PHE A 222 -10.93 18.06 11.96
C PHE A 222 -12.40 17.85 11.65
N ASP A 223 -13.20 17.85 12.70
CA ASP A 223 -14.65 17.84 12.62
C ASP A 223 -15.20 19.26 12.60
N LEU A 224 -16.20 19.51 11.76
CA LEU A 224 -16.96 20.76 11.76
C LEU A 224 -18.00 20.71 12.88
N LYS A 225 -17.89 21.65 13.82
CA LYS A 225 -18.88 21.81 14.89
C LYS A 225 -20.25 22.18 14.30
N ASN A 226 -21.30 21.82 15.03
CA ASN A 226 -22.71 22.10 14.66
C ASN A 226 -23.20 21.41 13.37
N THR A 227 -22.53 20.36 12.92
CA THR A 227 -22.98 19.55 11.76
C THR A 227 -23.75 18.30 12.19
N ALA A 228 -23.76 17.98 13.49
CA ALA A 228 -24.54 16.92 14.11
C ALA A 228 -24.96 17.33 15.53
N LEU A 229 -25.79 16.52 16.20
CA LEU A 229 -26.18 16.72 17.60
C LEU A 229 -25.01 16.46 18.56
N ASN A 230 -24.04 15.64 18.15
CA ASN A 230 -22.81 15.40 18.90
C ASN A 230 -21.92 16.65 18.85
N GLU A 231 -21.60 17.19 20.04
CA GLU A 231 -20.73 18.38 20.17
C GLU A 231 -19.24 18.03 20.34
N ASN A 232 -18.90 16.76 20.51
CA ASN A 232 -17.54 16.31 20.76
C ASN A 232 -16.72 16.21 19.47
N ALA A 233 -16.27 17.36 18.96
CA ALA A 233 -15.51 17.46 17.72
C ALA A 233 -14.06 17.00 17.91
N TYR A 234 -13.58 16.15 17.04
CA TYR A 234 -12.21 15.65 17.03
C TYR A 234 -11.29 16.51 16.18
N ARG A 235 -10.05 16.65 16.62
CA ARG A 235 -8.98 17.29 15.85
C ARG A 235 -7.67 16.54 16.04
N ASN A 236 -6.95 16.31 14.93
CA ASN A 236 -5.56 15.85 14.93
C ASN A 236 -4.75 16.72 13.97
N ASN A 237 -3.67 17.31 14.45
CA ASN A 237 -2.74 18.12 13.67
C ASN A 237 -1.38 17.46 13.67
N VAL A 238 -0.70 17.50 12.53
CA VAL A 238 0.71 17.10 12.39
C VAL A 238 1.46 18.21 11.67
N SER A 239 2.51 18.71 12.26
CA SER A 239 3.39 19.73 11.66
C SER A 239 4.81 19.20 11.64
N SER A 240 5.53 19.38 10.52
CA SER A 240 6.90 18.91 10.40
C SER A 240 7.78 19.81 9.54
N VAL A 241 9.07 19.64 9.73
CA VAL A 241 10.12 20.21 8.89
C VAL A 241 10.87 19.04 8.26
N SER A 242 10.90 18.98 6.94
CA SER A 242 11.73 18.05 6.17
C SER A 242 12.95 18.79 5.63
N TYR A 243 14.08 18.10 5.58
CA TYR A 243 15.34 18.69 5.13
C TYR A 243 16.16 17.68 4.32
N LYS A 244 16.86 18.22 3.33
CA LYS A 244 17.79 17.44 2.51
C LYS A 244 18.97 18.33 2.14
N ALA A 245 20.16 17.95 2.62
CA ALA A 245 21.42 18.54 2.20
C ALA A 245 22.22 17.51 1.39
N THR A 246 22.84 17.94 0.28
CA THR A 246 23.54 17.05 -0.63
C THR A 246 24.89 17.65 -1.01
N LEU A 247 25.96 16.88 -0.90
CA LEU A 247 27.30 17.21 -1.37
C LEU A 247 27.63 16.34 -2.58
N ASP A 248 27.73 16.95 -3.74
CA ASP A 248 28.03 16.27 -5.00
C ASP A 248 29.51 16.35 -5.31
N LEU A 249 30.23 15.24 -5.13
CA LEU A 249 31.65 15.07 -5.47
C LEU A 249 31.73 14.18 -6.71
N LYS A 250 32.43 14.58 -7.74
CA LYS A 250 32.61 13.91 -9.06
C LYS A 250 32.01 12.50 -9.24
N LYS A 251 32.40 11.53 -8.41
CA LYS A 251 31.95 10.12 -8.46
C LYS A 251 30.99 9.74 -7.32
N HIS A 252 30.93 10.53 -6.26
CA HIS A 252 30.25 10.23 -5.01
C HIS A 252 29.25 11.35 -4.67
N ILE A 253 28.11 10.98 -4.13
CA ILE A 253 27.14 11.91 -3.56
C ILE A 253 26.97 11.53 -2.10
N PHE A 254 27.22 12.46 -1.21
CA PHE A 254 26.90 12.36 0.21
C PHE A 254 25.73 13.27 0.51
N GLY A 255 24.90 12.88 1.46
CA GLY A 255 23.78 13.71 1.86
C GLY A 255 23.33 13.42 3.29
N ILE A 256 22.66 14.39 3.86
CA ILE A 256 21.89 14.22 5.08
C ILE A 256 20.45 14.58 4.71
N SER A 257 19.51 13.76 5.13
CA SER A 257 18.09 14.03 4.95
C SER A 257 17.30 13.54 6.15
N GLY A 258 16.14 14.12 6.36
CA GLY A 258 15.28 13.71 7.45
C GLY A 258 14.02 14.52 7.52
N GLU A 259 13.24 14.22 8.54
CA GLU A 259 12.02 14.93 8.89
C GLU A 259 11.81 14.87 10.40
N SER A 260 11.42 15.98 10.99
CA SER A 260 11.12 16.07 12.42
C SER A 260 9.86 16.89 12.62
N GLY A 261 9.03 16.50 13.56
CA GLY A 261 7.76 17.18 13.75
C GLY A 261 7.06 16.81 15.04
N ILE A 262 5.87 17.35 15.16
CA ILE A 262 4.99 17.17 16.31
C ILE A 262 3.58 16.80 15.84
N SER A 263 2.87 16.05 16.67
CA SER A 263 1.44 15.80 16.50
C SER A 263 0.66 16.23 17.75
N SER A 264 -0.57 16.65 17.54
CA SER A 264 -1.52 16.92 18.63
C SER A 264 -2.89 16.34 18.25
N SER A 265 -3.53 15.65 19.20
CA SER A 265 -4.87 15.09 19.05
C SER A 265 -5.72 15.46 20.24
N ALA A 266 -6.93 15.96 20.02
CA ALA A 266 -7.85 16.32 21.09
C ALA A 266 -9.31 16.17 20.63
N LEU A 267 -10.18 15.88 21.59
CA LEU A 267 -11.63 16.03 21.49
C LEU A 267 -12.01 17.39 22.11
N SER A 268 -13.04 18.04 21.57
CA SER A 268 -13.43 19.39 22.05
C SER A 268 -13.94 19.43 23.49
N LEU A 269 -14.45 18.31 24.00
CA LEU A 269 -14.93 18.16 25.37
C LEU A 269 -13.90 17.50 26.29
N ASP A 270 -12.71 17.16 25.78
CA ASP A 270 -11.66 16.56 26.58
C ASP A 270 -10.99 17.60 27.47
N THR A 271 -11.08 17.39 28.79
CA THR A 271 -10.45 18.24 29.82
C THR A 271 -9.02 17.81 30.14
N THR A 272 -8.53 16.68 29.63
CA THR A 272 -7.20 16.13 29.93
C THR A 272 -6.11 16.72 29.04
N GLY A 273 -6.46 17.54 28.03
CA GLY A 273 -5.51 18.26 27.17
C GLY A 273 -5.05 17.48 25.93
N GLY A 274 -5.65 16.32 25.68
CA GLY A 274 -5.37 15.50 24.50
C GLY A 274 -3.99 14.86 24.47
N LEU A 275 -3.65 14.21 23.35
CA LEU A 275 -2.36 13.54 23.13
C LEU A 275 -1.44 14.43 22.30
N ASN A 276 -0.26 14.74 22.84
CA ASN A 276 0.77 15.50 22.14
C ASN A 276 2.08 14.72 22.16
N ASP A 277 2.73 14.60 21.01
CA ASP A 277 4.01 13.91 20.91
C ASP A 277 4.81 14.37 19.68
N TYR A 278 6.03 13.86 19.54
CA TYR A 278 6.98 14.25 18.51
C TYR A 278 7.42 13.04 17.67
N PHE A 279 8.10 13.34 16.57
CA PHE A 279 8.92 12.38 15.86
C PHE A 279 10.19 13.05 15.32
N ILE A 280 11.25 12.26 15.22
CA ILE A 280 12.52 12.63 14.62
C ILE A 280 12.98 11.48 13.71
N ASN A 281 13.34 11.82 12.49
CA ASN A 281 14.00 10.90 11.58
C ASN A 281 15.17 11.64 10.91
N VAL A 282 16.35 11.07 10.99
CA VAL A 282 17.55 11.62 10.35
C VAL A 282 18.35 10.49 9.73
N GLN A 283 18.85 10.70 8.52
CA GLN A 283 19.68 9.72 7.84
C GLN A 283 20.82 10.36 7.05
N ALA A 284 21.98 9.71 7.08
CA ALA A 284 23.09 9.97 6.19
C ALA A 284 22.93 9.08 4.96
N ASN A 285 23.15 9.66 3.79
CA ASN A 285 22.96 9.01 2.50
C ASN A 285 24.27 9.02 1.72
N TYR A 286 24.55 7.93 1.05
CA TYR A 286 25.66 7.78 0.13
C TYR A 286 25.19 7.22 -1.19
N GLN A 287 25.68 7.78 -2.31
CA GLN A 287 25.47 7.25 -3.65
C GLN A 287 26.76 7.28 -4.45
N HIS A 288 27.10 6.16 -5.06
CA HIS A 288 28.16 6.09 -6.04
C HIS A 288 27.57 6.17 -7.47
N LYS A 289 27.89 7.26 -8.21
CA LYS A 289 27.23 7.58 -9.50
C LYS A 289 27.45 6.53 -10.59
N LYS A 290 28.61 5.86 -10.60
CA LYS A 290 28.98 4.92 -11.68
C LYS A 290 28.49 3.49 -11.43
N SER A 291 28.48 3.02 -10.19
CA SER A 291 28.12 1.64 -9.85
C SER A 291 26.64 1.42 -9.60
N GLY A 292 25.84 2.49 -9.47
CA GLY A 292 24.43 2.37 -9.09
C GLY A 292 24.19 2.00 -7.62
N LEU A 293 25.26 2.05 -6.78
CA LEU A 293 25.18 1.80 -5.35
C LEU A 293 24.62 3.01 -4.61
N LYS A 294 23.61 2.77 -3.76
CA LYS A 294 23.08 3.74 -2.79
C LYS A 294 23.04 3.07 -1.42
N ALA A 295 23.43 3.79 -0.40
CA ALA A 295 23.36 3.34 0.98
C ALA A 295 22.85 4.47 1.88
N HIS A 296 22.19 4.09 2.96
CA HIS A 296 21.83 5.03 4.01
C HIS A 296 21.96 4.37 5.38
N VAL A 297 22.21 5.19 6.38
CA VAL A 297 22.14 4.84 7.79
C VAL A 297 21.44 5.98 8.52
N GLY A 298 20.55 5.65 9.44
CA GLY A 298 19.77 6.68 10.12
C GLY A 298 19.33 6.28 11.52
N TYR A 299 18.70 7.24 12.15
CA TYR A 299 18.09 7.13 13.45
C TYR A 299 16.66 7.65 13.40
N MET A 300 15.76 6.97 14.06
CA MET A 300 14.37 7.38 14.22
C MET A 300 13.98 7.38 15.71
N ASP A 301 13.11 8.30 16.08
CA ASP A 301 12.51 8.41 17.40
C ASP A 301 11.08 8.93 17.26
N ASN A 302 10.13 8.02 17.30
CA ASN A 302 8.71 8.34 17.20
C ASN A 302 8.07 8.14 18.57
N GLY A 303 7.54 9.19 19.15
CA GLY A 303 6.92 9.19 20.46
C GLY A 303 5.77 8.17 20.58
N ALA A 304 5.46 7.79 21.82
CA ALA A 304 4.46 6.75 22.08
C ALA A 304 3.03 7.21 21.73
N ASP A 305 2.78 8.51 21.82
CA ASP A 305 1.49 9.14 21.54
C ASP A 305 1.47 9.89 20.20
N PHE A 306 2.51 9.72 19.37
CA PHE A 306 2.54 10.29 18.03
C PHE A 306 1.38 9.75 17.18
N ARG A 307 0.56 10.66 16.65
CA ARG A 307 -0.61 10.36 15.84
C ARG A 307 -0.59 11.13 14.53
N SER A 308 -0.61 10.38 13.44
CA SER A 308 -0.68 10.91 12.07
C SER A 308 -1.53 9.97 11.20
N PHE A 309 -2.83 10.14 11.24
CA PHE A 309 -3.75 9.19 10.59
C PHE A 309 -3.55 9.07 9.09
N GLY A 310 -3.17 10.15 8.40
CA GLY A 310 -2.84 10.12 6.98
C GLY A 310 -1.62 9.25 6.62
N ALA A 311 -0.75 8.97 7.61
CA ALA A 311 0.41 8.09 7.47
C ALA A 311 0.26 6.77 8.24
N GLN A 312 -0.66 6.69 9.21
CA GLN A 312 -0.87 5.53 10.07
C GLN A 312 -2.14 4.73 9.74
N SER A 313 -2.93 5.16 8.76
CA SER A 313 -3.94 4.30 8.16
C SER A 313 -3.25 3.21 7.35
N LYS A 314 -3.64 1.96 7.58
CA LYS A 314 -3.06 0.84 6.87
C LYS A 314 -3.75 0.63 5.53
N ARG A 315 -2.98 0.25 4.53
CA ARG A 315 -3.52 -0.20 3.25
C ARG A 315 -4.33 -1.49 3.42
N VAL A 316 -3.87 -2.42 4.26
CA VAL A 316 -4.61 -3.63 4.62
C VAL A 316 -5.43 -3.35 5.88
N ASP A 317 -6.74 -3.52 5.80
CA ASP A 317 -7.67 -3.25 6.88
C ASP A 317 -8.10 -4.53 7.59
N PHE A 318 -7.43 -4.84 8.69
CA PHE A 318 -7.77 -5.99 9.52
C PHE A 318 -9.03 -5.77 10.38
N ASN A 319 -9.54 -4.54 10.50
CA ASN A 319 -10.75 -4.23 11.27
C ASN A 319 -12.04 -4.68 10.57
N GLN A 320 -12.00 -4.95 9.27
CA GLN A 320 -13.15 -5.48 8.54
C GLN A 320 -13.47 -6.94 8.90
N LEU A 321 -12.61 -7.58 9.69
CA LEU A 321 -12.79 -8.92 10.20
C LEU A 321 -13.22 -8.87 11.66
N ASN A 322 -14.10 -9.76 12.08
CA ASN A 322 -14.53 -9.87 13.47
C ASN A 322 -13.37 -10.19 14.43
N HIS A 323 -12.30 -10.84 13.90
CA HIS A 323 -11.09 -11.20 14.63
C HIS A 323 -9.87 -10.98 13.74
N PHE A 324 -8.74 -10.53 14.30
CA PHE A 324 -7.50 -10.28 13.58
C PHE A 324 -6.95 -11.51 12.84
N TYR A 325 -7.20 -12.70 13.36
CA TYR A 325 -6.63 -13.95 12.88
C TYR A 325 -7.65 -14.87 12.23
N GLU A 326 -8.92 -14.51 12.29
CA GLU A 326 -10.00 -15.35 11.80
C GLU A 326 -10.70 -14.65 10.67
N ARG A 327 -10.86 -15.37 9.60
CA ARG A 327 -11.59 -14.92 8.45
C ARG A 327 -12.68 -15.91 8.10
N TYR A 328 -13.85 -15.36 7.85
CA TYR A 328 -14.96 -16.10 7.30
C TYR A 328 -14.75 -16.26 5.78
N THR A 329 -14.63 -17.49 5.28
CA THR A 329 -14.52 -17.76 3.84
C THR A 329 -15.93 -17.85 3.21
N ASN A 330 -16.00 -17.81 1.87
CA ASN A 330 -17.25 -18.02 1.14
C ASN A 330 -17.92 -19.36 1.49
N ASP A 331 -17.16 -20.33 1.99
CA ASP A 331 -17.64 -21.63 2.45
C ASP A 331 -18.05 -21.65 3.91
N GLN A 332 -18.12 -20.49 4.55
CA GLN A 332 -18.46 -20.32 5.96
C GLN A 332 -17.45 -21.00 6.93
N ILE A 333 -16.22 -21.18 6.50
CA ILE A 333 -15.17 -21.70 7.35
C ILE A 333 -14.39 -20.55 7.96
N ILE A 334 -14.36 -20.50 9.29
CA ILE A 334 -13.52 -19.56 10.02
C ILE A 334 -12.10 -20.10 10.01
N ARG A 335 -11.18 -19.29 9.53
CA ARG A 335 -9.75 -19.61 9.51
C ARG A 335 -8.92 -18.36 9.78
N PRO A 336 -7.68 -18.51 10.28
CA PRO A 336 -6.76 -17.38 10.40
C PRO A 336 -6.54 -16.69 9.06
N LEU A 337 -6.35 -15.37 9.12
CA LEU A 337 -5.91 -14.59 7.97
C LEU A 337 -4.48 -14.97 7.62
N SER A 338 -4.26 -15.37 6.38
CA SER A 338 -2.95 -15.77 5.87
C SER A 338 -2.31 -14.66 5.02
N ASN A 339 -0.99 -14.73 4.81
CA ASN A 339 -0.32 -13.84 3.87
C ASN A 339 -0.82 -14.02 2.44
N TYR A 340 -1.30 -15.21 2.09
CA TYR A 340 -1.94 -15.45 0.81
C TYR A 340 -3.18 -14.56 0.60
N ASP A 341 -3.96 -14.30 1.64
CA ASP A 341 -5.12 -13.42 1.58
C ASP A 341 -4.74 -11.99 1.21
N LEU A 342 -3.54 -11.54 1.59
CA LEU A 342 -3.03 -10.22 1.20
C LEU A 342 -2.85 -10.07 -0.32
N TYR A 343 -2.70 -11.17 -1.06
CA TYR A 343 -2.57 -11.15 -2.52
C TYR A 343 -3.86 -11.43 -3.27
N ASN A 344 -4.89 -11.95 -2.59
CA ASN A 344 -6.07 -12.46 -3.27
C ASN A 344 -7.36 -11.74 -2.95
N ASP A 345 -7.44 -11.09 -1.78
CA ASP A 345 -8.71 -10.56 -1.31
C ASP A 345 -8.75 -9.03 -1.33
N PRO A 346 -9.38 -8.43 -2.35
CA PRO A 346 -9.51 -6.98 -2.43
C PRO A 346 -10.35 -6.38 -1.28
N THR A 347 -11.15 -7.17 -0.55
CA THR A 347 -11.95 -6.67 0.57
C THR A 347 -11.11 -6.33 1.80
N LEU A 348 -9.88 -6.81 1.87
CA LEU A 348 -8.93 -6.48 2.93
C LEU A 348 -8.30 -5.10 2.77
N TYR A 349 -8.46 -4.45 1.63
CA TYR A 349 -7.75 -3.21 1.33
C TYR A 349 -8.61 -2.00 1.63
N SER A 350 -8.06 -1.08 2.41
CA SER A 350 -8.69 0.20 2.74
C SER A 350 -8.41 1.25 1.66
N ASN A 351 -9.46 1.97 1.27
CA ASN A 351 -9.39 3.13 0.36
C ASN A 351 -9.57 4.45 1.12
N SER A 352 -9.81 4.40 2.43
CA SER A 352 -10.10 5.57 3.25
C SER A 352 -9.12 5.71 4.41
N ILE A 353 -8.90 6.95 4.82
CA ILE A 353 -8.14 7.27 6.03
C ILE A 353 -9.08 7.12 7.23
N THR A 354 -8.62 6.38 8.24
CA THR A 354 -9.35 6.22 9.48
C THR A 354 -8.84 7.18 10.55
N THR A 355 -9.70 7.53 11.50
CA THR A 355 -9.35 8.37 12.65
C THR A 355 -9.00 7.58 13.90
N GLY A 356 -9.06 6.26 13.85
CA GLY A 356 -8.54 5.35 14.86
C GLY A 356 -7.22 4.72 14.41
N ILE A 357 -6.44 4.22 15.35
CA ILE A 357 -5.29 3.38 15.03
C ILE A 357 -5.82 2.04 14.50
N MET A 358 -5.60 1.80 13.23
CA MET A 358 -6.01 0.55 12.59
C MET A 358 -5.29 -0.64 13.21
N ALA A 359 -5.97 -1.74 13.32
CA ALA A 359 -5.41 -3.01 13.69
C ALA A 359 -4.34 -3.48 12.70
N TYR A 360 -3.42 -4.31 13.17
CA TYR A 360 -2.44 -4.98 12.33
C TYR A 360 -2.20 -6.41 12.82
N ASN A 361 -1.73 -7.26 11.94
CA ASN A 361 -1.33 -8.62 12.29
C ASN A 361 0.14 -8.63 12.69
N PRO A 362 0.49 -8.86 13.98
CA PRO A 362 1.88 -8.87 14.44
C PRO A 362 2.70 -10.03 13.84
N ALA A 363 2.05 -11.11 13.41
CA ALA A 363 2.74 -12.17 12.69
C ALA A 363 3.29 -11.67 11.35
N VAL A 364 2.57 -10.80 10.65
CA VAL A 364 2.96 -10.27 9.34
C VAL A 364 3.96 -9.14 9.48
N ASN A 365 3.64 -8.10 10.28
CA ASN A 365 4.54 -6.96 10.50
C ASN A 365 4.33 -6.34 11.88
N ASN A 366 5.22 -6.69 12.83
CA ASN A 366 5.21 -6.13 14.18
C ASN A 366 6.21 -4.98 14.38
N VAL A 367 7.22 -4.90 13.54
CA VAL A 367 8.30 -3.92 13.71
C VAL A 367 7.84 -2.54 13.26
N LEU A 368 7.32 -2.43 12.05
CA LEU A 368 6.87 -1.17 11.43
C LEU A 368 5.50 -1.33 10.76
N PRO A 369 4.43 -1.65 11.50
CA PRO A 369 3.12 -1.92 10.93
C PRO A 369 2.50 -0.73 10.17
N TYR A 370 2.97 0.48 10.41
CA TYR A 370 2.57 1.72 9.72
C TYR A 370 3.75 2.35 8.95
N GLY A 371 4.71 1.53 8.51
CA GLY A 371 5.94 2.04 7.91
C GLY A 371 6.75 2.88 8.90
N ILE A 372 7.54 3.82 8.39
CA ILE A 372 8.39 4.67 9.25
C ILE A 372 7.60 5.61 10.18
N ALA A 373 6.30 5.83 9.93
CA ALA A 373 5.42 6.59 10.81
C ALA A 373 4.91 5.78 12.02
N THR A 374 5.38 4.56 12.22
CA THR A 374 4.99 3.74 13.37
C THR A 374 5.39 4.44 14.66
N PHE A 375 4.40 4.70 15.51
CA PHE A 375 4.61 5.32 16.82
C PHE A 375 5.29 4.37 17.81
N ASN A 376 5.80 4.91 18.92
CA ASN A 376 6.45 4.15 19.97
C ASN A 376 7.65 3.32 19.45
N ARG A 377 8.48 3.92 18.59
CA ARG A 377 9.66 3.28 18.00
C ARG A 377 10.85 4.22 18.03
N ARG A 378 11.97 3.73 18.60
CA ARG A 378 13.24 4.46 18.68
C ARG A 378 14.39 3.54 18.32
N GLY A 379 15.33 4.00 17.50
CA GLY A 379 16.54 3.24 17.21
C GLY A 379 17.17 3.54 15.86
N LEU A 380 18.02 2.60 15.43
CA LEU A 380 18.83 2.74 14.22
C LEU A 380 18.23 1.95 13.07
N PHE A 381 18.45 2.46 11.87
CA PHE A 381 18.14 1.75 10.63
C PHE A 381 19.23 1.97 9.59
N ALA A 382 19.35 1.03 8.66
CA ALA A 382 20.25 1.11 7.53
C ALA A 382 19.62 0.48 6.30
N GLY A 383 20.03 0.94 5.13
CA GLY A 383 19.59 0.34 3.87
C GLY A 383 20.64 0.43 2.79
N LEU A 384 20.58 -0.53 1.88
CA LEU A 384 21.43 -0.67 0.73
C LEU A 384 20.61 -0.92 -0.53
N LYS A 385 20.89 -0.18 -1.60
CA LYS A 385 20.30 -0.41 -2.91
C LYS A 385 21.39 -0.43 -3.96
N TYR A 386 21.37 -1.46 -4.79
CA TYR A 386 22.31 -1.62 -5.88
C TYR A 386 21.57 -1.95 -7.17
N THR A 387 21.92 -1.23 -8.23
CA THR A 387 21.36 -1.48 -9.57
C THR A 387 22.47 -1.36 -10.59
N THR A 388 22.73 -2.43 -11.33
CA THR A 388 23.70 -2.41 -12.43
C THR A 388 23.24 -1.49 -13.56
N LYS A 389 24.19 -1.00 -14.37
CA LYS A 389 23.87 -0.09 -15.49
C LYS A 389 22.88 -0.67 -16.50
N LYS A 390 22.96 -1.99 -16.77
CA LYS A 390 22.04 -2.73 -17.66
C LYS A 390 20.77 -3.17 -16.95
N GLU A 391 20.61 -2.83 -15.65
CA GLU A 391 19.53 -3.37 -14.80
C GLU A 391 19.45 -4.90 -14.79
N SER A 392 20.59 -5.56 -14.97
CA SER A 392 20.68 -7.03 -14.87
C SER A 392 20.62 -7.53 -13.44
N ILE A 393 21.04 -6.70 -12.48
CA ILE A 393 20.96 -6.99 -11.05
C ILE A 393 20.32 -5.78 -10.36
N LYS A 394 19.26 -6.01 -9.61
CA LYS A 394 18.67 -5.05 -8.67
C LYS A 394 18.63 -5.70 -7.31
N PHE A 395 19.30 -5.08 -6.35
CA PHE A 395 19.33 -5.54 -4.96
C PHE A 395 18.89 -4.39 -4.05
N GLU A 396 18.04 -4.68 -3.08
CA GLU A 396 17.63 -3.75 -2.03
C GLU A 396 17.53 -4.49 -0.71
N SER A 397 18.09 -3.92 0.36
CA SER A 397 18.01 -4.46 1.70
C SER A 397 17.85 -3.35 2.71
N ASN A 398 17.02 -3.59 3.74
CA ASN A 398 16.83 -2.68 4.87
C ASN A 398 16.96 -3.45 6.17
N TYR A 399 17.55 -2.81 7.16
CA TYR A 399 17.73 -3.33 8.51
C TYR A 399 17.22 -2.30 9.52
N TYR A 400 16.46 -2.77 10.50
CA TYR A 400 15.94 -1.97 11.60
C TYR A 400 16.28 -2.63 12.92
N ARG A 401 16.81 -1.84 13.87
CA ARG A 401 17.02 -2.22 15.27
C ARG A 401 16.39 -1.14 16.14
N LEU A 402 15.20 -1.42 16.64
CA LEU A 402 14.35 -0.45 17.31
C LEU A 402 13.97 -0.96 18.69
N GLY A 403 13.60 -0.04 19.58
CA GLY A 403 12.97 -0.30 20.86
C GLY A 403 11.71 0.52 21.03
N GLU A 404 10.91 0.20 22.03
CA GLU A 404 9.83 1.10 22.47
C GLU A 404 10.39 2.34 23.14
N VAL A 405 9.68 3.44 23.02
CA VAL A 405 9.94 4.71 23.76
C VAL A 405 9.31 4.61 25.15
N ARG A 406 8.14 4.01 25.25
CA ARG A 406 7.37 3.80 26.48
C ARG A 406 6.76 2.39 26.48
N GLY A 407 6.92 1.69 27.58
CA GLY A 407 6.30 0.38 27.77
C GLY A 407 4.78 0.48 27.74
N GLN A 408 4.15 -0.57 27.24
CA GLN A 408 2.71 -0.68 27.13
C GLN A 408 2.21 -1.70 28.18
N GLY A 409 1.58 -1.18 29.23
CA GLY A 409 1.09 -1.97 30.37
C GLY A 409 2.18 -2.50 31.31
N THR A 410 3.45 -2.11 31.13
CA THR A 410 4.61 -2.50 31.93
C THR A 410 5.71 -1.48 31.75
N THR A 411 6.70 -1.47 32.65
CA THR A 411 7.92 -0.67 32.52
C THR A 411 8.95 -1.30 31.58
N ASN A 412 8.79 -2.60 31.26
CA ASN A 412 9.70 -3.34 30.39
C ASN A 412 9.43 -3.00 28.92
N LEU A 413 10.48 -2.68 28.19
CA LEU A 413 10.40 -2.26 26.80
C LEU A 413 10.57 -3.42 25.83
N ARG A 414 9.81 -3.42 24.74
CA ARG A 414 10.04 -4.33 23.61
C ARG A 414 11.22 -3.85 22.79
N ASN A 415 11.96 -4.83 22.28
CA ASN A 415 13.01 -4.64 21.27
C ASN A 415 12.57 -5.30 19.97
N PHE A 416 12.78 -4.62 18.86
CA PHE A 416 12.38 -5.03 17.52
C PHE A 416 13.59 -5.07 16.60
N ASN A 417 13.76 -6.19 15.90
CA ASN A 417 14.75 -6.31 14.85
C ASN A 417 14.04 -6.75 13.55
N SER A 418 14.41 -6.15 12.44
CA SER A 418 13.91 -6.54 11.12
C SER A 418 14.99 -6.43 10.07
N VAL A 419 15.04 -7.44 9.21
CA VAL A 419 15.83 -7.45 7.99
C VAL A 419 14.89 -7.77 6.85
N ASN A 420 14.94 -7.01 5.77
CA ASN A 420 14.39 -7.42 4.49
C ASN A 420 15.43 -7.25 3.39
N ALA A 421 15.42 -8.18 2.43
CA ALA A 421 16.31 -8.17 1.29
C ALA A 421 15.57 -8.66 0.05
N ASN A 422 15.73 -7.96 -1.06
CA ASN A 422 15.12 -8.26 -2.34
C ASN A 422 16.21 -8.26 -3.43
N LEU A 423 16.21 -9.31 -4.24
CA LEU A 423 17.10 -9.45 -5.39
C LEU A 423 16.29 -9.76 -6.64
N GLU A 424 16.47 -8.98 -7.67
CA GLU A 424 16.04 -9.28 -9.04
C GLU A 424 17.27 -9.51 -9.89
N PHE A 425 17.40 -10.70 -10.49
CA PHE A 425 18.46 -11.05 -11.38
C PHE A 425 17.89 -11.35 -12.76
N ASN A 426 18.23 -10.53 -13.74
CA ASN A 426 17.84 -10.71 -15.13
C ASN A 426 19.01 -11.34 -15.91
N PHE A 427 18.91 -12.66 -16.13
CA PHE A 427 19.94 -13.44 -16.81
C PHE A 427 20.14 -12.99 -18.25
N SER A 428 19.08 -12.67 -18.97
CA SER A 428 19.17 -12.26 -20.37
C SER A 428 19.95 -10.96 -20.54
N LYS A 429 19.71 -9.98 -19.65
CA LYS A 429 20.47 -8.73 -19.64
C LYS A 429 21.93 -8.92 -19.19
N PHE A 430 22.19 -9.87 -18.30
CA PHE A 430 23.52 -10.17 -17.79
C PHE A 430 24.37 -10.90 -18.84
N PHE A 431 23.82 -11.96 -19.42
CA PHE A 431 24.51 -12.80 -20.40
C PHE A 431 24.27 -12.40 -21.85
N ASN A 432 23.45 -11.36 -22.11
CA ASN A 432 22.99 -10.90 -23.43
C ASN A 432 22.24 -12.02 -24.21
N TRP A 433 21.41 -12.77 -23.52
CA TRP A 433 20.55 -13.78 -24.15
C TRP A 433 19.36 -13.12 -24.87
N LYS A 434 18.85 -13.75 -25.92
CA LYS A 434 17.70 -13.22 -26.67
C LYS A 434 16.40 -13.37 -25.91
N LYS A 435 16.23 -14.51 -25.20
CA LYS A 435 15.02 -14.82 -24.43
C LYS A 435 15.11 -14.27 -23.02
N GLU A 436 14.06 -13.65 -22.57
CA GLU A 436 14.02 -13.07 -21.23
C GLU A 436 13.97 -14.15 -20.14
N GLN A 437 14.88 -14.05 -19.18
CA GLN A 437 14.92 -14.93 -18.02
C GLN A 437 15.23 -14.08 -16.77
N LYS A 438 14.35 -14.18 -15.77
CA LYS A 438 14.44 -13.37 -14.55
C LYS A 438 14.17 -14.23 -13.31
N LEU A 439 15.05 -14.08 -12.32
CA LEU A 439 14.89 -14.63 -10.96
C LEU A 439 14.59 -13.49 -9.99
N THR A 440 13.60 -13.68 -9.16
CA THR A 440 13.26 -12.79 -8.04
C THR A 440 13.43 -13.55 -6.74
N VAL A 441 14.17 -12.98 -5.79
CA VAL A 441 14.35 -13.53 -4.44
C VAL A 441 14.00 -12.44 -3.45
N GLY A 442 13.07 -12.73 -2.54
CA GLY A 442 12.70 -11.87 -1.43
C GLY A 442 12.87 -12.60 -0.11
N TYR A 443 13.48 -11.97 0.87
CA TYR A 443 13.65 -12.49 2.22
C TYR A 443 13.30 -11.42 3.24
N ALA A 444 12.51 -11.78 4.26
CA ALA A 444 12.28 -10.91 5.41
C ALA A 444 12.31 -11.73 6.70
N PHE A 445 12.90 -11.13 7.72
CA PHE A 445 12.95 -11.67 9.07
C PHE A 445 12.59 -10.57 10.07
N GLN A 446 11.80 -10.92 11.08
CA GLN A 446 11.45 -10.05 12.19
C GLN A 446 11.59 -10.80 13.51
N ASP A 447 12.06 -10.11 14.54
CA ASP A 447 12.19 -10.60 15.91
C ASP A 447 11.73 -9.50 16.88
N THR A 448 10.72 -9.79 17.68
CA THR A 448 10.22 -8.92 18.74
C THR A 448 10.43 -9.61 20.09
N LYS A 449 11.05 -8.91 21.03
CA LYS A 449 11.33 -9.44 22.37
C LYS A 449 11.04 -8.41 23.46
N ARG A 450 10.40 -8.86 24.53
CA ARG A 450 10.34 -8.19 25.83
C ARG A 450 10.73 -9.18 26.91
N THR A 451 11.77 -8.86 27.67
CA THR A 451 12.21 -9.67 28.81
C THR A 451 11.59 -9.09 30.08
N SER A 452 11.04 -9.95 30.93
CA SER A 452 10.48 -9.59 32.23
C SER A 452 10.62 -10.78 33.19
N ASP A 453 10.66 -10.51 34.48
CA ASP A 453 10.58 -11.56 35.53
C ASP A 453 9.17 -12.14 35.64
N LEU A 454 8.18 -11.40 35.15
CA LEU A 454 6.78 -11.81 35.11
C LEU A 454 6.48 -12.52 33.78
N SER A 455 6.09 -13.77 33.82
CA SER A 455 5.89 -14.63 32.64
C SER A 455 4.84 -14.07 31.67
N TYR A 456 3.79 -13.43 32.18
CA TYR A 456 2.73 -12.83 31.37
C TYR A 456 3.17 -11.55 30.64
N GLU A 457 4.27 -10.94 31.05
CA GLU A 457 4.86 -9.80 30.35
C GLU A 457 5.88 -10.21 29.28
N GLN A 458 6.38 -11.44 29.35
CA GLN A 458 7.40 -11.91 28.42
C GLN A 458 6.82 -11.99 27.01
N ILE A 459 7.53 -11.43 26.04
CA ILE A 459 7.19 -11.46 24.62
C ILE A 459 8.38 -12.02 23.85
N SER A 460 8.08 -12.94 22.95
CA SER A 460 9.04 -13.49 22.00
C SER A 460 8.29 -13.89 20.74
N LEU A 461 8.34 -13.06 19.69
CA LEU A 461 7.69 -13.33 18.41
C LEU A 461 8.71 -13.24 17.28
N LYS A 462 8.80 -14.28 16.46
CA LYS A 462 9.66 -14.34 15.27
C LYS A 462 8.84 -14.66 14.06
N SER A 463 9.12 -13.93 12.96
CA SER A 463 8.50 -14.19 11.66
C SER A 463 9.56 -14.21 10.57
N THR A 464 9.41 -15.12 9.63
CA THR A 464 10.29 -15.28 8.47
C THR A 464 9.45 -15.40 7.22
N THR A 465 9.81 -14.67 6.18
CA THR A 465 9.19 -14.72 4.85
C THR A 465 10.28 -14.97 3.81
N LEU A 466 10.04 -15.91 2.91
CA LEU A 466 10.88 -16.20 1.76
C LEU A 466 10.01 -16.22 0.51
N ASN A 467 10.40 -15.51 -0.53
CA ASN A 467 9.73 -15.52 -1.84
C ASN A 467 10.76 -15.79 -2.93
N LEU A 468 10.49 -16.82 -3.74
CA LEU A 468 11.30 -17.19 -4.90
C LEU A 468 10.42 -17.16 -6.14
N GLY A 469 10.82 -16.43 -7.17
CA GLY A 469 10.06 -16.33 -8.41
C GLY A 469 10.95 -16.50 -9.63
N LEU A 470 10.47 -17.26 -10.60
CA LEU A 470 11.11 -17.44 -11.91
C LEU A 470 10.15 -16.98 -13.00
N GLU A 471 10.69 -16.22 -13.95
CA GLU A 471 10.02 -15.86 -15.20
C GLU A 471 10.96 -16.21 -16.36
N MET A 472 10.47 -16.99 -17.31
CA MET A 472 11.27 -17.46 -18.43
C MET A 472 10.45 -17.40 -19.73
N GLU A 473 10.93 -16.64 -20.68
CA GLU A 473 10.37 -16.59 -22.03
C GLU A 473 10.71 -17.89 -22.79
N LEU A 474 9.70 -18.66 -23.12
CA LEU A 474 9.83 -19.93 -23.86
C LEU A 474 9.94 -19.69 -25.37
N VAL A 475 8.95 -19.02 -25.91
CA VAL A 475 8.90 -18.50 -27.27
C VAL A 475 8.50 -17.03 -27.20
N ASP A 476 8.54 -16.31 -28.32
CA ASP A 476 8.27 -14.88 -28.33
C ASP A 476 6.91 -14.58 -27.66
N ASP A 477 6.97 -13.69 -26.66
CA ASP A 477 5.80 -13.25 -25.88
C ASP A 477 5.11 -14.32 -25.00
N LEU A 478 5.57 -15.58 -24.98
CA LEU A 478 5.06 -16.65 -24.11
C LEU A 478 6.05 -16.92 -22.97
N TYR A 479 5.59 -16.73 -21.75
CA TYR A 479 6.39 -16.84 -20.53
C TYR A 479 5.91 -18.00 -19.67
N LEU A 480 6.85 -18.78 -19.16
CA LEU A 480 6.67 -19.67 -18.01
C LEU A 480 6.89 -18.87 -16.74
N LEU A 481 5.96 -18.96 -15.81
CA LEU A 481 6.02 -18.32 -14.50
C LEU A 481 6.03 -19.40 -13.42
N ALA A 482 6.90 -19.25 -12.41
CA ALA A 482 6.90 -20.11 -11.24
C ALA A 482 7.16 -19.29 -9.97
N ASN A 483 6.58 -19.72 -8.86
CA ASN A 483 6.73 -19.08 -7.55
C ASN A 483 6.73 -20.10 -6.43
N SER A 484 7.54 -19.84 -5.41
CA SER A 484 7.48 -20.46 -4.09
C SER A 484 7.51 -19.37 -3.03
N TYR A 485 6.46 -19.26 -2.26
CA TYR A 485 6.36 -18.32 -1.15
C TYR A 485 6.20 -19.10 0.15
N TYR A 486 7.09 -18.86 1.10
CA TYR A 486 7.08 -19.49 2.42
C TYR A 486 7.03 -18.41 3.51
N PHE A 487 6.15 -18.62 4.48
CA PHE A 487 6.03 -17.80 5.67
C PHE A 487 5.95 -18.67 6.90
N LYS A 488 6.63 -18.24 7.96
CA LYS A 488 6.57 -18.86 9.27
C LYS A 488 6.56 -17.79 10.35
N SER A 489 5.64 -17.93 11.30
CA SER A 489 5.62 -17.10 12.52
C SER A 489 5.43 -17.98 13.75
N LYS A 490 6.18 -17.69 14.82
CA LYS A 490 6.10 -18.42 16.08
C LYS A 490 6.43 -17.52 17.26
N GLY A 491 5.63 -17.66 18.31
CA GLY A 491 5.86 -16.96 19.58
C GLY A 491 4.59 -16.42 20.21
N ASN A 492 4.74 -15.35 20.95
CA ASN A 492 3.63 -14.66 21.60
C ASN A 492 3.78 -13.14 21.48
N GLU A 493 2.65 -12.44 21.50
CA GLU A 493 2.57 -10.99 21.54
C GLU A 493 1.41 -10.56 22.46
N SER A 494 1.45 -9.33 22.94
CA SER A 494 0.41 -8.71 23.74
C SER A 494 -0.08 -7.45 23.01
N MET A 495 -1.24 -7.55 22.37
CA MET A 495 -1.79 -6.47 21.56
C MET A 495 -2.61 -5.50 22.39
N PRO A 496 -2.36 -4.19 22.31
CA PRO A 496 -3.17 -3.20 22.97
C PRO A 496 -4.55 -3.10 22.31
N VAL A 497 -5.60 -3.20 23.11
CA VAL A 497 -6.97 -2.86 22.72
C VAL A 497 -7.17 -1.38 23.02
N ARG A 498 -7.70 -0.64 22.05
CA ARG A 498 -7.86 0.81 22.14
C ARG A 498 -9.32 1.20 22.01
N ASN A 499 -9.69 2.28 22.71
CA ASN A 499 -10.96 2.96 22.50
C ASN A 499 -10.95 3.80 21.19
N ALA A 500 -12.06 4.47 20.90
CA ALA A 500 -12.22 5.32 19.72
C ALA A 500 -11.24 6.50 19.69
N GLU A 501 -10.79 6.96 20.85
CA GLU A 501 -9.84 8.05 21.03
C GLU A 501 -8.37 7.60 20.87
N GLY A 502 -8.14 6.28 20.75
CA GLY A 502 -6.82 5.69 20.59
C GLY A 502 -6.09 5.39 21.90
N GLU A 503 -6.75 5.54 23.04
CA GLU A 503 -6.23 5.17 24.36
C GLU A 503 -6.25 3.66 24.56
N ILE A 504 -5.24 3.15 25.26
CA ILE A 504 -5.16 1.72 25.58
C ILE A 504 -6.09 1.43 26.77
N ILE A 505 -7.10 0.61 26.54
CA ILE A 505 -8.06 0.21 27.57
C ILE A 505 -7.83 -1.21 28.09
N ASN A 506 -7.14 -2.05 27.32
CA ASN A 506 -6.86 -3.44 27.70
C ASN A 506 -5.73 -3.99 26.82
N TYR A 507 -5.30 -5.25 27.10
CA TYR A 507 -4.34 -6.02 26.31
C TYR A 507 -4.89 -7.40 26.03
N THR A 508 -4.72 -7.87 24.80
CA THR A 508 -5.05 -9.23 24.37
C THR A 508 -3.77 -10.01 24.16
N ALA A 509 -3.57 -11.06 24.97
CA ALA A 509 -2.45 -11.99 24.79
C ALA A 509 -2.72 -12.89 23.57
N MET A 510 -1.73 -13.04 22.71
CA MET A 510 -1.82 -13.82 21.47
C MET A 510 -0.68 -14.81 21.40
N ASN A 511 -1.01 -16.09 21.29
CA ASN A 511 -0.05 -17.14 20.96
C ASN A 511 -0.11 -17.40 19.46
N ILE A 512 1.01 -17.25 18.79
CA ILE A 512 1.15 -17.33 17.34
C ILE A 512 2.05 -18.51 17.01
N SER A 513 1.53 -19.46 16.23
CA SER A 513 2.32 -20.49 15.60
C SER A 513 1.67 -20.81 14.26
N GLY A 514 2.32 -20.43 13.17
CA GLY A 514 1.76 -20.62 11.84
C GLY A 514 2.83 -20.74 10.77
N GLU A 515 2.54 -21.56 9.79
CA GLU A 515 3.35 -21.76 8.58
C GLU A 515 2.44 -21.70 7.37
N GLU A 516 2.92 -21.08 6.31
CA GLU A 516 2.27 -21.02 5.01
C GLU A 516 3.27 -21.39 3.92
N LEU A 517 2.85 -22.22 2.97
CA LEU A 517 3.59 -22.51 1.76
C LEU A 517 2.65 -22.32 0.57
N CYS A 518 3.00 -21.38 -0.30
CA CYS A 518 2.33 -21.18 -1.59
C CYS A 518 3.28 -21.59 -2.71
N LEU A 519 2.90 -22.59 -3.48
CA LEU A 519 3.56 -22.98 -4.72
C LEU A 519 2.66 -22.58 -5.88
N ALA A 520 3.19 -21.82 -6.83
CA ALA A 520 2.43 -21.38 -7.98
C ALA A 520 3.22 -21.56 -9.29
N GLY A 521 2.52 -21.87 -10.36
CA GLY A 521 3.10 -21.96 -11.68
C GLY A 521 2.08 -21.69 -12.77
N GLY A 522 2.53 -21.22 -13.93
CA GLY A 522 1.61 -20.93 -15.02
C GLY A 522 2.29 -20.40 -16.26
N LEU A 523 1.46 -20.07 -17.23
CA LEU A 523 1.86 -19.50 -18.50
C LEU A 523 1.23 -18.11 -18.66
N LYS A 524 1.99 -17.19 -19.24
CA LYS A 524 1.53 -15.85 -19.59
C LYS A 524 1.90 -15.57 -21.04
N TYR A 525 0.91 -15.16 -21.83
CA TYR A 525 1.11 -14.72 -23.20
C TYR A 525 0.78 -13.23 -23.34
N ASN A 526 1.73 -12.44 -23.84
CA ASN A 526 1.55 -11.02 -24.10
C ASN A 526 1.14 -10.81 -25.56
N PHE A 527 -0.09 -10.36 -25.80
CA PHE A 527 -0.52 -9.93 -27.15
C PHE A 527 0.12 -8.59 -27.52
N THR A 528 0.25 -7.71 -26.54
CA THR A 528 0.94 -6.43 -26.60
C THR A 528 1.51 -6.11 -25.20
N PRO A 529 2.33 -5.09 -25.02
CA PRO A 529 2.79 -4.67 -23.68
C PRO A 529 1.66 -4.33 -22.70
N SER A 530 0.46 -4.01 -23.20
CA SER A 530 -0.70 -3.64 -22.38
C SER A 530 -1.84 -4.66 -22.36
N ILE A 531 -1.70 -5.79 -23.11
CA ILE A 531 -2.73 -6.83 -23.22
C ILE A 531 -2.09 -8.20 -23.03
N TYR A 532 -2.56 -8.96 -22.06
CA TYR A 532 -2.05 -10.32 -21.82
C TYR A 532 -3.13 -11.28 -21.32
N LEU A 533 -2.86 -12.57 -21.55
CA LEU A 533 -3.58 -13.71 -20.99
C LEU A 533 -2.62 -14.48 -20.08
N ALA A 534 -3.05 -14.83 -18.87
CA ALA A 534 -2.27 -15.68 -17.98
C ALA A 534 -3.14 -16.79 -17.39
N ALA A 535 -2.61 -18.01 -17.37
CA ALA A 535 -3.22 -19.17 -16.73
C ALA A 535 -2.27 -19.64 -15.61
N ILE A 536 -2.74 -19.62 -14.37
CA ILE A 536 -1.92 -19.87 -13.17
C ILE A 536 -2.62 -20.88 -12.28
N TYR A 537 -1.87 -21.86 -11.83
CA TYR A 537 -2.27 -22.79 -10.77
C TYR A 537 -1.46 -22.50 -9.50
N GLU A 538 -2.14 -22.53 -8.35
CA GLU A 538 -1.56 -22.28 -7.04
C GLU A 538 -2.02 -23.33 -6.05
N SER A 539 -1.10 -23.78 -5.22
CA SER A 539 -1.33 -24.65 -4.07
C SER A 539 -0.84 -23.95 -2.81
N ASN A 540 -1.75 -23.67 -1.91
CA ASN A 540 -1.49 -23.03 -0.62
C ASN A 540 -1.73 -24.04 0.49
N THR A 541 -0.71 -24.31 1.30
CA THR A 541 -0.81 -25.14 2.50
C THR A 541 -0.60 -24.23 3.70
N ASN A 542 -1.52 -24.28 4.65
CA ASN A 542 -1.52 -23.43 5.83
C ASN A 542 -1.67 -24.31 7.08
N SER A 543 -0.86 -24.04 8.08
CA SER A 543 -0.90 -24.69 9.38
C SER A 543 -0.80 -23.63 10.47
N PHE A 544 -1.82 -23.52 11.31
CA PHE A 544 -1.89 -22.59 12.42
C PHE A 544 -2.27 -23.33 13.70
N SER A 545 -1.68 -22.93 14.83
CA SER A 545 -1.94 -23.59 16.12
C SER A 545 -3.39 -23.48 16.61
N SER A 546 -4.13 -22.49 16.11
CA SER A 546 -5.53 -22.23 16.49
C SER A 546 -6.54 -22.96 15.59
N VAL A 547 -6.11 -23.50 14.48
CA VAL A 547 -6.99 -24.13 13.46
C VAL A 547 -6.25 -25.30 12.84
N SER A 548 -6.99 -26.30 12.39
CA SER A 548 -6.39 -27.41 11.64
C SER A 548 -5.69 -26.94 10.39
N SER A 549 -4.68 -27.69 10.01
CA SER A 549 -4.02 -27.51 8.72
C SER A 549 -5.03 -27.60 7.59
N TYR A 550 -4.94 -26.71 6.65
CA TYR A 550 -5.78 -26.72 5.47
C TYR A 550 -4.97 -26.46 4.21
N ARG A 551 -5.47 -26.95 3.11
CA ARG A 551 -4.94 -26.72 1.77
C ARG A 551 -5.98 -26.01 0.92
N TYR A 552 -5.53 -25.00 0.19
CA TYR A 552 -6.35 -24.24 -0.73
C TYR A 552 -5.66 -24.20 -2.09
N ASN A 553 -6.23 -24.91 -3.06
CA ASN A 553 -5.71 -24.96 -4.41
C ASN A 553 -6.59 -24.13 -5.32
N GLN A 554 -5.97 -23.32 -6.18
CA GLN A 554 -6.70 -22.45 -7.09
C GLN A 554 -6.11 -22.51 -8.50
N PHE A 555 -6.97 -22.46 -9.47
CA PHE A 555 -6.62 -22.23 -10.86
C PHE A 555 -7.26 -20.92 -11.32
N TYR A 556 -6.47 -20.05 -11.94
CA TYR A 556 -6.92 -18.76 -12.45
C TYR A 556 -6.60 -18.60 -13.92
N ILE A 557 -7.52 -18.00 -14.66
CA ILE A 557 -7.27 -17.43 -15.97
C ILE A 557 -7.51 -15.92 -15.88
N TYR A 558 -6.48 -15.15 -16.19
CA TYR A 558 -6.51 -13.69 -16.22
C TYR A 558 -6.43 -13.23 -17.67
N TYR A 559 -7.39 -12.45 -18.12
CA TYR A 559 -7.27 -11.61 -19.30
C TYR A 559 -7.28 -10.16 -18.86
N ILE A 560 -6.23 -9.42 -19.19
CA ILE A 560 -6.07 -8.02 -18.78
C ILE A 560 -5.72 -7.19 -20.02
N MET A 561 -6.42 -6.08 -20.19
CA MET A 561 -6.23 -5.11 -21.26
C MET A 561 -6.25 -3.70 -20.67
N LYS A 562 -5.28 -2.86 -21.06
CA LYS A 562 -5.23 -1.43 -20.75
C LYS A 562 -5.21 -0.65 -22.05
N PHE A 563 -6.00 0.43 -22.15
CA PHE A 563 -6.11 1.29 -23.35
C PHE A 563 -6.26 2.75 -23.00
#